data_ceb67b0d6a494ae32302fdb32fbf4c7a
#
_entry.id   ceb67b0d6a494ae32302fdb32fbf4c7a
#
_cell.length_a   1.000
_cell.length_b   1.000
_cell.length_c   1.000
_cell.angle_alpha   90.00
_cell.angle_beta   90.00
_cell.angle_gamma   90.00
#
_symmetry.space_group_name_H-M   'P 1'
#
loop_
_entity.id
_entity.type
_entity.pdbx_description
1 polymer ?
#
loop_
_entity_poly.entity_id
_entity_poly.type
_entity_poly.pdbx_seq_one_letter_code
_entity_poly.pdbx_strand_id
1 'polypeptide(L)'
;DGLDLRFFSLDLDDLRDAGHRVGGTVNTAFVAAVALGVSDHHADSPSTGPVRVSIPISTRAADDGVGNHWTPTRVDLDVGADSEPDDVAREVLRHSAGLRDDPARSLVPVLTALPDATTAALFSAAASAHDVAASNVPRSPVLLYLCGEPVRELIPFGPLSGAAVNVTLMSYGRTAHIGISSDPAAIADPGGLAHCLQQSFTALVKGS
;
A
#
# COMPACT_ATOMS: atom_id res chain seq x y z
N ASP A 1 20.32 6.05 -12.34
CA ASP A 1 19.44 6.66 -11.34
C ASP A 1 18.03 6.79 -11.93
N GLY A 2 17.20 5.80 -11.80
CA GLY A 2 15.82 5.78 -12.27
C GLY A 2 14.99 4.82 -11.43
N LEU A 3 13.66 4.93 -11.49
CA LEU A 3 12.74 3.96 -10.89
C LEU A 3 12.38 2.90 -11.95
N ASP A 4 12.22 1.66 -11.53
CA ASP A 4 11.49 0.67 -12.31
C ASP A 4 9.99 0.87 -12.01
N LEU A 5 9.19 0.99 -13.08
CA LEU A 5 7.76 1.23 -13.00
C LEU A 5 7.02 0.08 -13.71
N ARG A 6 6.17 -0.62 -12.97
CA ARG A 6 5.34 -1.71 -13.47
C ARG A 6 3.92 -1.56 -13.02
N PHE A 7 2.99 -2.20 -13.71
CA PHE A 7 1.59 -2.19 -13.30
C PHE A 7 0.85 -3.45 -13.78
N PHE A 8 -0.25 -3.72 -13.13
CA PHE A 8 -1.28 -4.65 -13.56
C PHE A 8 -2.65 -4.16 -13.09
N SER A 9 -3.70 -4.81 -13.57
CA SER A 9 -5.07 -4.43 -13.23
C SER A 9 -5.90 -5.67 -12.93
N LEU A 10 -6.93 -5.49 -12.10
CA LEU A 10 -7.88 -6.54 -11.75
C LEU A 10 -9.29 -5.93 -11.57
N ASP A 11 -10.32 -6.76 -11.48
CA ASP A 11 -11.67 -6.30 -11.20
C ASP A 11 -11.75 -5.78 -9.75
N LEU A 12 -12.32 -4.59 -9.59
CA LEU A 12 -12.45 -3.95 -8.27
C LEU A 12 -13.45 -4.68 -7.37
N ASP A 13 -14.49 -5.28 -7.96
CA ASP A 13 -15.51 -5.99 -7.19
C ASP A 13 -14.93 -7.28 -6.63
N ASP A 14 -14.09 -8.00 -7.39
CA ASP A 14 -13.36 -9.17 -6.89
C ASP A 14 -12.48 -8.83 -5.69
N LEU A 15 -11.72 -7.73 -5.77
CA LEU A 15 -10.88 -7.29 -4.66
C LEU A 15 -11.71 -6.83 -3.44
N ARG A 16 -12.88 -6.25 -3.69
CA ARG A 16 -13.84 -5.86 -2.63
C ARG A 16 -14.40 -7.09 -1.93
N ASP A 17 -14.81 -8.08 -2.69
CA ASP A 17 -15.38 -9.33 -2.17
C ASP A 17 -14.32 -10.09 -1.34
N ALA A 18 -13.05 -10.10 -1.77
CA ALA A 18 -11.95 -10.64 -0.99
C ALA A 18 -11.83 -9.95 0.38
N GLY A 19 -11.89 -8.61 0.41
CA GLY A 19 -11.89 -7.87 1.68
C GLY A 19 -13.10 -8.19 2.55
N HIS A 20 -14.28 -8.26 1.96
CA HIS A 20 -15.54 -8.54 2.69
C HIS A 20 -15.59 -9.96 3.27
N ARG A 21 -14.97 -10.97 2.63
CA ARG A 21 -14.92 -12.34 3.18
C ARG A 21 -14.32 -12.39 4.58
N VAL A 22 -13.40 -11.51 4.90
CA VAL A 22 -12.77 -11.42 6.23
C VAL A 22 -13.39 -10.34 7.11
N GLY A 23 -14.47 -9.69 6.69
CA GLY A 23 -15.11 -8.57 7.41
C GLY A 23 -14.37 -7.24 7.28
N GLY A 24 -13.45 -7.13 6.33
CA GLY A 24 -12.64 -5.94 6.05
C GLY A 24 -13.13 -5.14 4.83
N THR A 25 -12.22 -4.48 4.18
CA THR A 25 -12.46 -3.59 3.03
C THR A 25 -11.50 -3.90 1.88
N VAL A 26 -11.65 -3.23 0.73
CA VAL A 26 -10.66 -3.25 -0.37
C VAL A 26 -9.24 -2.99 0.16
N ASN A 27 -9.08 -2.06 1.11
CA ASN A 27 -7.77 -1.75 1.67
C ASN A 27 -7.18 -2.93 2.46
N THR A 28 -8.02 -3.68 3.17
CA THR A 28 -7.59 -4.89 3.90
C THR A 28 -7.05 -5.94 2.93
N ALA A 29 -7.78 -6.22 1.86
CA ALA A 29 -7.36 -7.15 0.81
C ALA A 29 -6.09 -6.67 0.09
N PHE A 30 -6.03 -5.37 -0.25
CA PHE A 30 -4.89 -4.77 -0.91
C PHE A 30 -3.59 -4.92 -0.09
N VAL A 31 -3.63 -4.56 1.19
CA VAL A 31 -2.44 -4.64 2.07
C VAL A 31 -2.00 -6.08 2.28
N ALA A 32 -2.94 -7.01 2.45
CA ALA A 32 -2.63 -8.43 2.58
C ALA A 32 -1.95 -8.99 1.32
N ALA A 33 -2.47 -8.68 0.13
CA ALA A 33 -1.87 -9.11 -1.12
C ALA A 33 -0.48 -8.52 -1.34
N VAL A 34 -0.25 -7.25 -0.95
CA VAL A 34 1.08 -6.63 -0.99
C VAL A 34 2.06 -7.36 -0.06
N ALA A 35 1.65 -7.65 1.17
CA ALA A 35 2.51 -8.35 2.14
C ALA A 35 2.88 -9.75 1.66
N LEU A 36 1.90 -10.52 1.14
CA LEU A 36 2.11 -11.84 0.56
C LEU A 36 3.11 -11.78 -0.60
N GLY A 37 2.88 -10.91 -1.59
CA GLY A 37 3.75 -10.83 -2.76
C GLY A 37 5.16 -10.36 -2.46
N VAL A 38 5.37 -9.50 -1.46
CA VAL A 38 6.69 -9.12 -0.97
C VAL A 38 7.35 -10.30 -0.25
N SER A 39 6.63 -11.02 0.60
CA SER A 39 7.12 -12.22 1.26
C SER A 39 7.56 -13.29 0.26
N ASP A 40 6.74 -13.56 -0.75
CA ASP A 40 7.04 -14.54 -1.81
C ASP A 40 8.30 -14.16 -2.61
N HIS A 41 8.45 -12.87 -2.93
CA HIS A 41 9.65 -12.38 -3.61
C HIS A 41 10.91 -12.54 -2.76
N HIS A 42 10.79 -12.49 -1.44
CA HIS A 42 11.89 -12.66 -0.49
C HIS A 42 12.08 -14.08 0.00
N ALA A 43 11.30 -15.06 -0.48
CA ALA A 43 11.34 -16.45 0.00
C ALA A 43 12.75 -17.08 -0.06
N ASP A 44 13.57 -16.71 -1.05
CA ASP A 44 14.94 -17.14 -1.19
C ASP A 44 15.97 -16.26 -0.45
N SER A 45 15.49 -15.22 0.27
CA SER A 45 16.35 -14.29 1.00
C SER A 45 16.47 -14.72 2.47
N PRO A 46 17.63 -14.54 3.12
CA PRO A 46 17.82 -14.88 4.53
C PRO A 46 17.07 -13.97 5.52
N SER A 47 16.18 -13.10 5.05
CA SER A 47 15.36 -12.26 5.92
C SER A 47 14.30 -13.12 6.61
N THR A 48 14.41 -13.24 7.93
CA THR A 48 13.53 -14.08 8.78
C THR A 48 12.57 -13.25 9.64
N GLY A 49 12.31 -12.01 9.28
CA GLY A 49 11.44 -11.10 10.05
C GLY A 49 10.09 -10.85 9.38
N PRO A 50 9.15 -10.21 10.10
CA PRO A 50 7.86 -9.82 9.55
C PRO A 50 8.01 -8.84 8.37
N VAL A 51 7.08 -8.88 7.43
CA VAL A 51 6.98 -7.87 6.36
C VAL A 51 6.47 -6.56 6.95
N ARG A 52 7.28 -5.52 6.84
CA ARG A 52 6.97 -4.19 7.37
C ARG A 52 6.32 -3.33 6.32
N VAL A 53 5.01 -3.17 6.43
CA VAL A 53 4.21 -2.39 5.47
C VAL A 53 3.92 -1.01 6.03
N SER A 54 4.28 0.04 5.29
CA SER A 54 3.84 1.41 5.57
C SER A 54 2.52 1.69 4.87
N ILE A 55 1.52 2.10 5.65
CA ILE A 55 0.19 2.45 5.15
C ILE A 55 -0.07 3.92 5.46
N PRO A 56 -0.29 4.79 4.46
CA PRO A 56 -0.72 6.16 4.72
C PRO A 56 -2.17 6.17 5.20
N ILE A 57 -2.38 6.65 6.43
CA ILE A 57 -3.73 6.85 6.97
C ILE A 57 -4.09 8.31 6.82
N SER A 58 -5.23 8.59 6.15
CA SER A 58 -5.77 9.93 6.06
C SER A 58 -6.17 10.41 7.46
N THR A 59 -5.64 11.56 7.85
CA THR A 59 -6.02 12.26 9.10
C THR A 59 -6.97 13.42 8.83
N ARG A 60 -7.50 13.54 7.60
CA ARG A 60 -8.38 14.62 7.19
C ARG A 60 -9.70 14.59 7.97
N ALA A 61 -10.03 15.69 8.64
CA ALA A 61 -11.36 15.96 9.15
C ALA A 61 -12.26 16.54 8.04
N ALA A 62 -13.59 16.50 8.23
CA ALA A 62 -14.55 16.97 7.22
C ALA A 62 -14.39 18.46 6.85
N ASP A 63 -13.83 19.27 7.76
CA ASP A 63 -13.65 20.73 7.61
C ASP A 63 -12.21 21.12 7.24
N ASP A 64 -11.30 20.18 7.03
CA ASP A 64 -9.93 20.49 6.64
C ASP A 64 -9.88 21.01 5.20
N GLY A 65 -9.20 22.15 5.02
CA GLY A 65 -8.97 22.76 3.73
C GLY A 65 -8.14 21.89 2.78
N VAL A 66 -7.80 22.43 1.61
CA VAL A 66 -6.97 21.76 0.62
C VAL A 66 -5.57 21.53 1.19
N GLY A 67 -5.20 20.27 1.43
CA GLY A 67 -3.89 19.89 1.96
C GLY A 67 -3.71 18.38 1.98
N ASN A 68 -2.47 17.93 2.06
CA ASN A 68 -2.12 16.51 2.11
C ASN A 68 -2.02 16.09 3.59
N HIS A 69 -3.16 15.70 4.18
CA HIS A 69 -3.26 15.29 5.58
C HIS A 69 -3.22 13.75 5.67
N TRP A 70 -2.04 13.19 5.78
CA TRP A 70 -1.86 11.75 6.02
C TRP A 70 -0.68 11.51 6.97
N THR A 71 -0.76 10.44 7.72
CA THR A 71 0.30 9.98 8.60
C THR A 71 0.71 8.57 8.18
N PRO A 72 2.01 8.31 7.95
CA PRO A 72 2.47 6.96 7.70
C PRO A 72 2.28 6.14 8.98
N THR A 73 1.70 4.97 8.82
CA THR A 73 1.54 4.02 9.90
C THR A 73 2.17 2.70 9.48
N ARG A 74 2.94 2.09 10.37
CA ARG A 74 3.60 0.82 10.11
C ARG A 74 2.75 -0.32 10.66
N VAL A 75 2.64 -1.37 9.85
CA VAL A 75 2.09 -2.67 10.25
C VAL A 75 3.15 -3.72 9.97
N ASP A 76 3.47 -4.51 10.98
CA ASP A 76 4.39 -5.65 10.88
C ASP A 76 3.52 -6.90 10.76
N LEU A 77 3.64 -7.60 9.62
CA LEU A 77 2.84 -8.77 9.29
C LEU A 77 3.73 -10.01 9.23
N ASP A 78 3.40 -11.02 10.01
CA ASP A 78 4.12 -12.29 10.02
C ASP A 78 3.60 -13.16 8.87
N VAL A 79 4.30 -13.08 7.74
CA VAL A 79 3.91 -13.72 6.48
C VAL A 79 5.02 -14.68 6.04
N GLY A 80 4.65 -15.94 5.83
CA GLY A 80 5.56 -16.99 5.33
C GLY A 80 4.95 -17.73 4.13
N ALA A 81 5.72 -18.66 3.57
CA ALA A 81 5.33 -19.42 2.38
C ALA A 81 4.02 -20.23 2.53
N ASP A 82 3.68 -20.61 3.77
CA ASP A 82 2.47 -21.38 4.08
C ASP A 82 1.31 -20.48 4.56
N SER A 83 1.43 -19.17 4.45
CA SER A 83 0.41 -18.24 4.93
C SER A 83 -0.81 -18.24 4.00
N GLU A 84 -1.98 -18.57 4.55
CA GLU A 84 -3.23 -18.48 3.81
C GLU A 84 -3.64 -17.02 3.58
N PRO A 85 -4.04 -16.63 2.36
CA PRO A 85 -4.36 -15.24 2.03
C PRO A 85 -5.41 -14.59 2.94
N ASP A 86 -6.48 -15.34 3.28
CA ASP A 86 -7.54 -14.84 4.15
C ASP A 86 -7.08 -14.65 5.60
N ASP A 87 -6.09 -15.43 6.09
CA ASP A 87 -5.54 -15.28 7.43
C ASP A 87 -4.67 -14.03 7.52
N VAL A 88 -3.85 -13.76 6.51
CA VAL A 88 -3.10 -12.49 6.41
C VAL A 88 -4.04 -11.30 6.33
N ALA A 89 -5.13 -11.40 5.57
CA ALA A 89 -6.14 -10.35 5.52
C ALA A 89 -6.82 -10.10 6.87
N ARG A 90 -7.11 -11.15 7.65
CA ARG A 90 -7.64 -11.02 9.04
C ARG A 90 -6.61 -10.37 9.96
N GLU A 91 -5.33 -10.65 9.79
CA GLU A 91 -4.26 -10.02 10.54
C GLU A 91 -4.17 -8.51 10.24
N VAL A 92 -4.19 -8.12 8.97
CA VAL A 92 -4.27 -6.71 8.54
C VAL A 92 -5.48 -6.02 9.16
N LEU A 93 -6.64 -6.69 9.18
CA LEU A 93 -7.87 -6.14 9.77
C LEU A 93 -7.71 -5.87 11.27
N ARG A 94 -7.11 -6.81 12.02
CA ARG A 94 -6.84 -6.65 13.46
C ARG A 94 -5.91 -5.46 13.75
N HIS A 95 -4.82 -5.32 12.99
CA HIS A 95 -3.92 -4.19 13.12
C HIS A 95 -4.61 -2.86 12.78
N SER A 96 -5.39 -2.82 11.70
CA SER A 96 -6.12 -1.62 11.28
C SER A 96 -7.16 -1.14 12.29
N ALA A 97 -7.78 -2.04 13.05
CA ALA A 97 -8.71 -1.68 14.12
C ALA A 97 -7.98 -0.97 15.27
N GLY A 98 -6.82 -1.47 15.69
CA GLY A 98 -6.00 -0.84 16.74
C GLY A 98 -5.44 0.55 16.34
N LEU A 99 -5.17 0.76 15.06
CA LEU A 99 -4.61 2.02 14.56
C LEU A 99 -5.61 3.20 14.62
N ARG A 100 -6.91 2.95 14.63
CA ARG A 100 -7.92 4.02 14.74
C ARG A 100 -7.93 4.68 16.10
N ASP A 101 -7.53 3.96 17.13
CA ASP A 101 -7.55 4.40 18.53
C ASP A 101 -6.16 4.76 19.07
N ASP A 102 -5.13 4.83 18.19
CA ASP A 102 -3.75 5.09 18.60
C ASP A 102 -3.56 6.55 19.09
N PRO A 103 -3.19 6.75 20.37
CA PRO A 103 -2.93 8.07 20.93
C PRO A 103 -1.79 8.83 20.24
N ALA A 104 -0.86 8.13 19.58
CA ALA A 104 0.24 8.74 18.84
C ALA A 104 -0.24 9.67 17.71
N ARG A 105 -1.47 9.47 17.21
CA ARG A 105 -2.09 10.36 16.21
C ARG A 105 -2.29 11.79 16.75
N SER A 106 -2.50 11.95 18.05
CA SER A 106 -2.63 13.27 18.69
C SER A 106 -1.30 14.04 18.77
N LEU A 107 -0.15 13.38 18.52
CA LEU A 107 1.17 14.01 18.51
C LEU A 107 1.55 14.60 17.15
N VAL A 108 0.84 14.26 16.07
CA VAL A 108 1.12 14.76 14.71
C VAL A 108 1.17 16.29 14.63
N PRO A 109 0.23 17.05 15.23
CA PRO A 109 0.31 18.52 15.22
C PRO A 109 1.55 19.06 15.94
N VAL A 110 2.05 18.35 16.96
CA VAL A 110 3.26 18.73 17.68
C VAL A 110 4.50 18.48 16.85
N LEU A 111 4.55 17.37 16.12
CA LEU A 111 5.64 17.03 15.22
C LEU A 111 5.73 17.98 14.02
N THR A 112 4.58 18.41 13.48
CA THR A 112 4.55 19.38 12.37
C THR A 112 4.89 20.82 12.80
N ALA A 113 4.94 21.10 14.10
CA ALA A 113 5.40 22.39 14.64
C ALA A 113 6.93 22.47 14.81
N LEU A 114 7.66 21.39 14.56
CA LEU A 114 9.12 21.36 14.59
C LEU A 114 9.72 22.03 13.35
N PRO A 115 10.98 22.51 13.39
CA PRO A 115 11.67 23.02 12.22
C PRO A 115 11.72 21.99 11.09
N ASP A 116 11.57 22.44 9.84
CA ASP A 116 11.46 21.59 8.64
C ASP A 116 12.57 20.53 8.54
N ALA A 117 13.83 20.88 8.87
CA ALA A 117 14.94 19.94 8.82
C ALA A 117 14.80 18.80 9.85
N THR A 118 14.28 19.07 11.03
CA THR A 118 14.05 18.06 12.09
C THR A 118 12.88 17.18 11.73
N THR A 119 11.83 17.78 11.22
CA THR A 119 10.63 17.07 10.73
C THR A 119 11.00 16.16 9.56
N ALA A 120 11.76 16.64 8.57
CA ALA A 120 12.23 15.85 7.44
C ALA A 120 13.12 14.67 7.89
N ALA A 121 14.03 14.88 8.85
CA ALA A 121 14.90 13.81 9.39
C ALA A 121 14.08 12.73 10.12
N LEU A 122 13.10 13.12 10.93
CA LEU A 122 12.20 12.19 11.63
C LEU A 122 11.32 11.38 10.65
N PHE A 123 10.75 12.04 9.65
CA PHE A 123 9.99 11.36 8.61
C PHE A 123 10.85 10.43 7.76
N SER A 124 12.07 10.84 7.41
CA SER A 124 13.04 9.99 6.69
C SER A 124 13.44 8.77 7.51
N ALA A 125 13.73 8.93 8.81
CA ALA A 125 14.05 7.81 9.70
C ALA A 125 12.86 6.86 9.89
N ALA A 126 11.66 7.38 10.02
CA ALA A 126 10.44 6.57 10.08
C ALA A 126 10.18 5.84 8.75
N ALA A 127 10.40 6.49 7.62
CA ALA A 127 10.19 5.93 6.28
C ALA A 127 11.20 4.82 5.95
N SER A 128 12.47 4.93 6.38
CA SER A 128 13.50 3.92 6.13
C SER A 128 13.33 2.62 6.94
N ALA A 129 12.31 2.54 7.80
CA ALA A 129 12.00 1.37 8.61
C ALA A 129 10.98 0.41 7.97
N HIS A 130 10.67 0.57 6.68
CA HIS A 130 9.67 -0.24 5.98
C HIS A 130 10.26 -1.00 4.80
N ASP A 131 9.73 -2.19 4.53
CA ASP A 131 10.10 -2.98 3.35
C ASP A 131 9.31 -2.48 2.13
N VAL A 132 8.04 -2.13 2.33
CA VAL A 132 7.15 -1.64 1.27
C VAL A 132 6.21 -0.56 1.78
N ALA A 133 5.95 0.45 0.93
CA ALA A 133 4.87 1.40 1.12
C ALA A 133 3.64 0.95 0.32
N ALA A 134 2.48 0.81 0.99
CA ALA A 134 1.21 0.42 0.38
C ALA A 134 0.23 1.58 0.43
N SER A 135 -0.02 2.23 -0.70
CA SER A 135 -0.86 3.42 -0.81
C SER A 135 -2.17 3.11 -1.54
N ASN A 136 -3.29 3.46 -0.95
CA ASN A 136 -4.59 3.34 -1.58
C ASN A 136 -5.16 4.74 -1.86
N VAL A 137 -5.22 5.08 -3.15
CA VAL A 137 -5.72 6.38 -3.61
C VAL A 137 -7.23 6.26 -3.88
N PRO A 138 -8.06 7.14 -3.28
CA PRO A 138 -9.50 7.09 -3.48
C PRO A 138 -9.89 7.19 -4.95
N ARG A 139 -10.92 6.43 -5.32
CA ARG A 139 -11.53 6.43 -6.64
C ARG A 139 -11.96 7.83 -7.07
N SER A 140 -11.75 8.18 -8.35
CA SER A 140 -12.45 9.31 -8.96
C SER A 140 -13.95 8.97 -9.08
N PRO A 141 -14.85 9.80 -8.51
CA PRO A 141 -16.29 9.55 -8.58
C PRO A 141 -16.88 9.86 -9.96
N VAL A 142 -16.11 10.47 -10.87
CA VAL A 142 -16.55 10.92 -12.18
C VAL A 142 -15.64 10.40 -13.28
N LEU A 143 -16.20 10.27 -14.48
CA LEU A 143 -15.42 10.04 -15.69
C LEU A 143 -14.59 11.28 -15.99
N LEU A 144 -13.32 11.05 -16.26
CA LEU A 144 -12.37 12.12 -16.59
C LEU A 144 -12.22 12.23 -18.10
N TYR A 145 -11.95 13.45 -18.57
CA TYR A 145 -11.70 13.76 -19.96
C TYR A 145 -10.41 14.54 -20.09
N LEU A 146 -9.61 14.21 -21.09
CA LEU A 146 -8.40 14.94 -21.43
C LEU A 146 -8.53 15.42 -22.88
N CYS A 147 -8.52 16.75 -23.09
CA CYS A 147 -8.68 17.37 -24.41
C CYS A 147 -9.96 16.91 -25.18
N GLY A 148 -11.05 16.64 -24.44
CA GLY A 148 -12.33 16.18 -25.02
C GLY A 148 -12.47 14.67 -25.19
N GLU A 149 -11.38 13.90 -25.01
CA GLU A 149 -11.40 12.44 -25.06
C GLU A 149 -11.56 11.82 -23.68
N PRO A 150 -12.34 10.74 -23.54
CA PRO A 150 -12.50 10.08 -22.25
C PRO A 150 -11.21 9.37 -21.83
N VAL A 151 -10.80 9.58 -20.59
CA VAL A 151 -9.70 8.84 -19.95
C VAL A 151 -10.20 7.40 -19.72
N ARG A 152 -9.47 6.42 -20.24
CA ARG A 152 -9.84 5.01 -20.16
C ARG A 152 -9.24 4.32 -18.93
N GLU A 153 -8.03 4.69 -18.56
CA GLU A 153 -7.27 4.10 -17.45
C GLU A 153 -6.51 5.17 -16.68
N LEU A 154 -6.36 4.96 -15.38
CA LEU A 154 -5.54 5.78 -14.49
C LEU A 154 -4.60 4.84 -13.74
N ILE A 155 -3.33 4.83 -14.14
CA ILE A 155 -2.32 3.98 -13.53
C ILE A 155 -1.54 4.81 -12.51
N PRO A 156 -1.62 4.45 -11.21
CA PRO A 156 -0.97 5.23 -10.17
C PRO A 156 0.49 4.79 -9.99
N PHE A 157 1.40 5.75 -9.80
CA PHE A 157 2.76 5.47 -9.35
C PHE A 157 3.08 6.39 -8.18
N GLY A 158 3.28 5.79 -7.01
CA GLY A 158 3.65 6.52 -5.81
C GLY A 158 5.17 6.71 -5.67
N PRO A 159 5.60 7.74 -4.92
CA PRO A 159 7.01 7.91 -4.56
C PRO A 159 7.45 6.81 -3.59
N LEU A 160 8.73 6.45 -3.59
CA LEU A 160 9.26 5.43 -2.69
C LEU A 160 9.16 5.83 -1.20
N SER A 161 9.26 7.13 -0.92
CA SER A 161 9.10 7.69 0.44
C SER A 161 9.99 7.02 1.49
N GLY A 162 11.19 6.57 1.10
CA GLY A 162 12.16 5.90 1.96
C GLY A 162 12.07 4.37 1.99
N ALA A 163 11.04 3.76 1.42
CA ALA A 163 10.98 2.31 1.18
C ALA A 163 11.68 1.94 -0.13
N ALA A 164 12.07 0.69 -0.28
CA ALA A 164 12.62 0.18 -1.55
C ALA A 164 11.53 0.01 -2.63
N VAL A 165 10.29 -0.19 -2.21
CA VAL A 165 9.13 -0.44 -3.07
C VAL A 165 7.93 0.39 -2.61
N ASN A 166 7.20 0.95 -3.56
CA ASN A 166 5.87 1.51 -3.34
C ASN A 166 4.87 0.77 -4.24
N VAL A 167 3.82 0.24 -3.65
CA VAL A 167 2.69 -0.33 -4.35
C VAL A 167 1.49 0.59 -4.15
N THR A 168 0.94 1.11 -5.24
CA THR A 168 -0.19 2.05 -5.18
C THR A 168 -1.41 1.45 -5.87
N LEU A 169 -2.53 1.42 -5.15
CA LEU A 169 -3.85 1.09 -5.68
C LEU A 169 -4.58 2.38 -6.05
N MET A 170 -5.16 2.43 -7.23
CA MET A 170 -6.17 3.40 -7.62
C MET A 170 -7.31 2.71 -8.36
N SER A 171 -8.54 2.98 -7.96
CA SER A 171 -9.69 2.46 -8.70
C SER A 171 -10.26 3.51 -9.65
N TYR A 172 -10.51 3.08 -10.91
CA TYR A 172 -11.17 3.89 -11.93
C TYR A 172 -12.23 3.05 -12.67
N GLY A 173 -13.46 3.51 -12.65
CA GLY A 173 -14.60 2.71 -13.11
C GLY A 173 -14.76 1.45 -12.26
N ARG A 174 -14.70 0.29 -12.90
CA ARG A 174 -14.75 -1.04 -12.23
C ARG A 174 -13.39 -1.71 -12.09
N THR A 175 -12.34 -1.02 -12.45
CA THR A 175 -10.98 -1.58 -12.47
C THR A 175 -10.16 -1.04 -11.30
N ALA A 176 -9.47 -1.94 -10.62
CA ALA A 176 -8.41 -1.63 -9.69
C ALA A 176 -7.07 -1.67 -10.43
N HIS A 177 -6.40 -0.53 -10.53
CA HIS A 177 -5.07 -0.40 -11.12
C HIS A 177 -4.02 -0.41 -10.03
N ILE A 178 -3.05 -1.31 -10.14
CA ILE A 178 -1.95 -1.48 -9.20
C ILE A 178 -0.68 -1.02 -9.89
N GLY A 179 -0.11 0.08 -9.42
CA GLY A 179 1.20 0.57 -9.85
C GLY A 179 2.27 0.19 -8.84
N ILE A 180 3.42 -0.22 -9.34
CA ILE A 180 4.58 -0.63 -8.57
C ILE A 180 5.73 0.29 -8.97
N SER A 181 6.28 1.02 -8.01
CA SER A 181 7.52 1.78 -8.15
C SER A 181 8.59 1.10 -7.31
N SER A 182 9.73 0.75 -7.88
CA SER A 182 10.83 0.14 -7.13
C SER A 182 12.17 0.79 -7.45
N ASP A 183 13.08 0.76 -6.46
CA ASP A 183 14.46 1.18 -6.62
C ASP A 183 15.29 0.01 -7.17
N PRO A 184 15.80 0.09 -8.40
CA PRO A 184 16.63 -0.98 -8.97
C PRO A 184 17.94 -1.24 -8.22
N ALA A 185 18.38 -0.29 -7.39
CA ALA A 185 19.55 -0.49 -6.54
C ALA A 185 19.25 -1.39 -5.32
N ALA A 186 17.98 -1.42 -4.89
CA ALA A 186 17.53 -2.25 -3.76
C ALA A 186 16.87 -3.55 -4.22
N ILE A 187 16.16 -3.55 -5.34
CA ILE A 187 15.41 -4.68 -5.88
C ILE A 187 16.12 -5.19 -7.15
N ALA A 188 16.84 -6.28 -7.02
CA ALA A 188 17.63 -6.85 -8.11
C ALA A 188 16.76 -7.42 -9.26
N ASP A 189 15.56 -7.94 -8.93
CA ASP A 189 14.58 -8.45 -9.90
C ASP A 189 13.21 -7.78 -9.76
N PRO A 190 13.01 -6.58 -10.32
CA PRO A 190 11.70 -5.92 -10.31
C PRO A 190 10.62 -6.68 -11.08
N GLY A 191 11.04 -7.53 -12.06
CA GLY A 191 10.12 -8.37 -12.81
C GLY A 191 9.54 -9.49 -11.96
N GLY A 192 10.39 -10.19 -11.22
CA GLY A 192 9.99 -11.21 -10.26
C GLY A 192 9.10 -10.64 -9.16
N LEU A 193 9.44 -9.47 -8.60
CA LEU A 193 8.60 -8.79 -7.63
C LEU A 193 7.19 -8.49 -8.17
N ALA A 194 7.09 -7.93 -9.37
CA ALA A 194 5.80 -7.64 -9.99
C ALA A 194 4.99 -8.93 -10.24
N HIS A 195 5.65 -10.01 -10.60
CA HIS A 195 5.03 -11.32 -10.80
C HIS A 195 4.49 -11.90 -9.48
N CYS A 196 5.29 -11.91 -8.41
CA CYS A 196 4.85 -12.34 -7.08
C CYS A 196 3.65 -11.53 -6.59
N LEU A 197 3.70 -10.20 -6.73
CA LEU A 197 2.58 -9.33 -6.39
C LEU A 197 1.33 -9.69 -7.19
N GLN A 198 1.43 -9.86 -8.50
CA GLN A 198 0.27 -10.23 -9.32
C GLN A 198 -0.31 -11.59 -8.94
N GLN A 199 0.54 -12.57 -8.59
CA GLN A 199 0.10 -13.88 -8.13
C GLN A 199 -0.61 -13.80 -6.77
N SER A 200 -0.09 -13.05 -5.81
CA SER A 200 -0.70 -12.88 -4.49
C SER A 200 -2.06 -12.20 -4.56
N PHE A 201 -2.22 -11.18 -5.40
CA PHE A 201 -3.53 -10.57 -5.68
C PHE A 201 -4.49 -11.59 -6.30
N THR A 202 -4.03 -12.38 -7.25
CA THR A 202 -4.85 -13.41 -7.90
C THR A 202 -5.28 -14.51 -6.92
N ALA A 203 -4.38 -14.95 -6.04
CA ALA A 203 -4.68 -15.95 -5.02
C ALA A 203 -5.71 -15.41 -4.02
N LEU A 204 -5.51 -14.19 -3.52
CA LEU A 204 -6.43 -13.55 -2.59
C LEU A 204 -7.84 -13.39 -3.17
N VAL A 205 -7.96 -12.98 -4.43
CA VAL A 205 -9.26 -12.79 -5.09
C VAL A 205 -9.99 -14.11 -5.29
N LYS A 206 -9.28 -15.19 -5.66
CA LYS A 206 -9.89 -16.52 -5.85
C LYS A 206 -10.43 -17.11 -4.53
N GLY A 207 -9.83 -16.76 -3.40
CA GLY A 207 -10.12 -17.37 -2.11
C GLY A 207 -9.52 -18.77 -1.99
N SER A 208 -9.32 -19.21 -0.77
CA SER A 208 -8.90 -20.58 -0.47
C SER A 208 -10.07 -21.53 -0.59
#